data_52334008e6010b509d6e9fd6eb18ef6d
#
_entry.id   52334008e6010b509d6e9fd6eb18ef6d
#
_cell.length_a   1.000
_cell.length_b   1.000
_cell.length_c   1.000
_cell.angle_alpha   90.00
_cell.angle_beta   90.00
_cell.angle_gamma   90.00
#
_symmetry.space_group_name_H-M   'P 1'
#
loop_
_entity.id
_entity.type
_entity.pdbx_description
1 polymer ?
#
loop_
_entity_poly.entity_id
_entity_poly.type
_entity_poly.pdbx_seq_one_letter_code
_entity_poly.pdbx_strand_id
1 'polypeptide(L)'
;MNQPSTACSNPLLSNPDRVRVAPRGSGAGFTIIELMVTMVVLGLILAFGLPNLREFLVRNQAAAITTEFSSDIARARIEAISRNNCVTICMSSNTANALTGGTPTCATTGSNWQAGWITFSNPSCSGAQNNPTTNGSSLISVRQAGSDAFELAANPSAVRRFMFESRGLTNGGQSNFTLSYVPESVSSPHYRSICISSAGRVTIKEYAGDSACP
;
A
#
# COMPACT_ATOMS: atom_id res chain seq x y z
N MET A 1 61.15 -28.91 43.33
CA MET A 1 61.26 -28.68 44.77
C MET A 1 59.87 -28.51 45.33
N ASN A 2 59.50 -29.56 46.04
CA ASN A 2 58.66 -29.69 47.22
C ASN A 2 57.21 -29.17 47.20
N GLN A 3 56.36 -30.14 47.22
CA GLN A 3 55.08 -30.16 47.97
C GLN A 3 55.30 -29.99 49.50
N PRO A 4 54.28 -29.69 50.29
CA PRO A 4 53.41 -30.78 50.67
C PRO A 4 51.92 -30.45 50.84
N SER A 5 51.19 -31.56 50.78
CA SER A 5 49.84 -31.89 51.23
C SER A 5 49.46 -31.34 52.60
N THR A 6 48.23 -30.97 52.76
CA THR A 6 47.52 -31.31 54.02
C THR A 6 46.02 -31.58 53.72
N ALA A 7 45.65 -32.78 54.02
CA ALA A 7 44.27 -33.27 54.09
C ALA A 7 43.63 -32.73 55.40
N CYS A 8 42.33 -32.43 55.38
CA CYS A 8 41.49 -32.49 56.56
C CYS A 8 40.06 -32.88 56.18
N SER A 9 39.74 -33.99 56.53
CA SER A 9 38.58 -34.77 56.95
C SER A 9 37.24 -34.09 57.02
N ASN A 10 36.28 -34.81 56.42
CA ASN A 10 34.83 -34.71 56.67
C ASN A 10 34.46 -34.94 58.12
N PRO A 11 33.28 -34.41 58.56
CA PRO A 11 32.28 -35.35 58.95
C PRO A 11 30.91 -35.07 58.32
N LEU A 12 30.27 -36.18 57.96
CA LEU A 12 28.89 -36.43 57.69
C LEU A 12 27.94 -35.79 58.73
N LEU A 13 26.96 -35.03 58.24
CA LEU A 13 25.67 -34.91 58.92
C LEU A 13 24.59 -34.94 57.81
N SER A 14 23.98 -36.13 57.70
CA SER A 14 22.79 -36.41 56.96
C SER A 14 21.64 -35.61 57.55
N ASN A 15 21.06 -34.75 56.74
CA ASN A 15 19.73 -34.19 57.01
C ASN A 15 18.81 -34.68 55.88
N PRO A 16 17.76 -35.48 56.20
CA PRO A 16 16.79 -35.86 55.17
C PRO A 16 15.90 -34.65 54.92
N ASP A 17 16.28 -33.91 53.90
CA ASP A 17 15.49 -32.78 53.44
C ASP A 17 14.10 -33.28 53.03
N ARG A 18 13.14 -32.77 53.75
CA ARG A 18 11.73 -32.85 53.42
C ARG A 18 11.54 -32.25 52.06
N VAL A 19 11.32 -33.08 51.07
CA VAL A 19 10.79 -32.69 49.77
C VAL A 19 9.47 -31.99 50.04
N ARG A 20 9.47 -30.69 50.04
CA ARG A 20 8.24 -29.89 49.99
C ARG A 20 7.61 -30.15 48.63
N VAL A 21 6.68 -31.05 48.58
CA VAL A 21 5.77 -31.16 47.44
C VAL A 21 4.99 -29.85 47.41
N ALA A 22 5.30 -29.02 46.43
CA ALA A 22 4.52 -27.83 46.17
C ALA A 22 3.07 -28.27 45.93
N PRO A 23 2.08 -27.60 46.53
CA PRO A 23 0.69 -27.94 46.30
C PRO A 23 0.45 -27.76 44.79
N ARG A 24 0.04 -28.83 44.10
CA ARG A 24 -0.50 -28.78 42.77
C ARG A 24 -1.64 -27.76 42.82
N GLY A 25 -1.42 -26.60 42.18
CA GLY A 25 -2.49 -25.64 42.00
C GLY A 25 -3.68 -26.40 41.40
N SER A 26 -4.79 -26.41 42.09
CA SER A 26 -6.05 -26.95 41.59
C SER A 26 -6.36 -26.16 40.31
N GLY A 27 -6.22 -26.80 39.16
CA GLY A 27 -6.70 -26.25 37.89
C GLY A 27 -8.19 -26.03 38.02
N ALA A 28 -8.61 -24.80 38.24
CA ALA A 28 -10.02 -24.46 38.23
C ALA A 28 -10.53 -24.73 36.81
N GLY A 29 -11.31 -25.78 36.63
CA GLY A 29 -12.01 -26.09 35.39
C GLY A 29 -13.07 -25.01 35.15
N PHE A 30 -13.24 -24.62 33.89
CA PHE A 30 -14.34 -23.74 33.50
C PHE A 30 -15.69 -24.34 33.78
N THR A 31 -16.61 -23.56 34.30
CA THR A 31 -17.99 -23.97 34.48
C THR A 31 -18.76 -23.90 33.17
N ILE A 32 -19.80 -24.76 33.01
CA ILE A 32 -20.66 -24.70 31.81
C ILE A 32 -21.30 -23.32 31.67
N ILE A 33 -21.71 -22.70 32.76
CA ILE A 33 -22.32 -21.37 32.74
C ILE A 33 -21.32 -20.29 32.25
N GLU A 34 -20.07 -20.37 32.67
CA GLU A 34 -19.02 -19.44 32.24
C GLU A 34 -18.76 -19.54 30.72
N LEU A 35 -18.77 -20.78 30.19
CA LEU A 35 -18.65 -20.99 28.74
C LEU A 35 -19.87 -20.44 27.99
N MET A 36 -21.10 -20.64 28.51
CA MET A 36 -22.28 -20.05 27.89
C MET A 36 -22.26 -18.54 27.90
N VAL A 37 -21.88 -17.90 29.00
CA VAL A 37 -21.80 -16.44 29.09
C VAL A 37 -20.73 -15.90 28.16
N THR A 38 -19.55 -16.52 28.08
CA THR A 38 -18.48 -16.08 27.17
C THR A 38 -18.87 -16.18 25.70
N MET A 39 -19.61 -17.25 25.31
CA MET A 39 -20.12 -17.39 23.94
C MET A 39 -21.16 -16.32 23.59
N VAL A 40 -22.06 -15.97 24.52
CA VAL A 40 -23.04 -14.90 24.31
C VAL A 40 -22.35 -13.56 24.17
N VAL A 41 -21.40 -13.23 25.06
CA VAL A 41 -20.64 -11.96 24.99
C VAL A 41 -19.83 -11.89 23.70
N LEU A 42 -19.15 -12.98 23.33
CA LEU A 42 -18.40 -13.05 22.07
C LEU A 42 -19.31 -12.82 20.85
N GLY A 43 -20.48 -13.46 20.83
CA GLY A 43 -21.48 -13.28 19.77
C GLY A 43 -21.93 -11.83 19.62
N LEU A 44 -22.18 -11.14 20.73
CA LEU A 44 -22.55 -9.71 20.72
C LEU A 44 -21.41 -8.82 20.19
N ILE A 45 -20.16 -9.06 20.62
CA ILE A 45 -18.99 -8.30 20.13
C ILE A 45 -18.81 -8.50 18.63
N LEU A 46 -18.94 -9.72 18.13
CA LEU A 46 -18.80 -10.02 16.69
C LEU A 46 -19.93 -9.38 15.87
N ALA A 47 -21.18 -9.39 16.38
CA ALA A 47 -22.31 -8.80 15.67
C ALA A 47 -22.15 -7.31 15.37
N PHE A 48 -21.54 -6.56 16.29
CA PHE A 48 -21.30 -5.11 16.12
C PHE A 48 -19.91 -4.77 15.57
N GLY A 49 -18.92 -5.62 15.77
CA GLY A 49 -17.53 -5.40 15.37
C GLY A 49 -17.28 -5.61 13.87
N LEU A 50 -17.87 -6.66 13.29
CA LEU A 50 -17.61 -7.04 11.89
C LEU A 50 -17.98 -5.96 10.84
N PRO A 51 -19.16 -5.30 10.89
CA PRO A 51 -19.50 -4.28 9.88
C PRO A 51 -18.54 -3.09 9.92
N ASN A 52 -18.18 -2.62 11.12
CA ASN A 52 -17.26 -1.50 11.29
C ASN A 52 -15.83 -1.83 10.81
N LEU A 53 -15.39 -3.07 11.00
CA LEU A 53 -14.08 -3.52 10.54
C LEU A 53 -13.99 -3.52 9.00
N ARG A 54 -15.05 -3.94 8.31
CA ARG A 54 -15.08 -3.92 6.85
C ARG A 54 -14.94 -2.50 6.30
N GLU A 55 -15.72 -1.56 6.82
CA GLU A 55 -15.63 -0.15 6.42
C GLU A 55 -14.23 0.42 6.66
N PHE A 56 -13.65 0.12 7.82
CA PHE A 56 -12.29 0.53 8.16
C PHE A 56 -11.25 0.00 7.16
N LEU A 57 -11.35 -1.27 6.75
CA LEU A 57 -10.45 -1.87 5.77
C LEU A 57 -10.56 -1.22 4.40
N VAL A 58 -11.80 -0.98 3.91
CA VAL A 58 -12.02 -0.32 2.61
C VAL A 58 -11.46 1.10 2.63
N ARG A 59 -11.69 1.86 3.71
CA ARG A 59 -11.17 3.22 3.87
C ARG A 59 -9.64 3.26 3.88
N ASN A 60 -9.00 2.32 4.57
CA ASN A 60 -7.54 2.21 4.58
C ASN A 60 -6.97 1.84 3.21
N GLN A 61 -7.61 0.93 2.48
CA GLN A 61 -7.20 0.59 1.12
C GLN A 61 -7.34 1.78 0.17
N ALA A 62 -8.45 2.51 0.23
CA ALA A 62 -8.63 3.73 -0.56
C ALA A 62 -7.54 4.77 -0.27
N ALA A 63 -7.22 4.99 1.01
CA ALA A 63 -6.15 5.89 1.42
C ALA A 63 -4.77 5.41 0.93
N ALA A 64 -4.49 4.12 1.02
CA ALA A 64 -3.23 3.53 0.55
C ALA A 64 -3.04 3.73 -0.96
N ILE A 65 -4.05 3.40 -1.77
CA ILE A 65 -4.01 3.58 -3.24
C ILE A 65 -3.80 5.06 -3.59
N THR A 66 -4.51 5.95 -2.95
CA THR A 66 -4.42 7.39 -3.19
C THR A 66 -3.03 7.93 -2.84
N THR A 67 -2.47 7.50 -1.72
CA THR A 67 -1.13 7.89 -1.28
C THR A 67 -0.05 7.33 -2.19
N GLU A 68 -0.16 6.06 -2.59
CA GLU A 68 0.75 5.41 -3.53
C GLU A 68 0.78 6.18 -4.87
N PHE A 69 -0.39 6.42 -5.47
CA PHE A 69 -0.50 7.13 -6.74
C PHE A 69 0.06 8.55 -6.65
N SER A 70 -0.28 9.30 -5.62
CA SER A 70 0.22 10.67 -5.44
C SER A 70 1.73 10.72 -5.18
N SER A 71 2.29 9.74 -4.48
CA SER A 71 3.74 9.63 -4.27
C SER A 71 4.49 9.30 -5.56
N ASP A 72 3.95 8.44 -6.41
CA ASP A 72 4.53 8.10 -7.70
C ASP A 72 4.51 9.30 -8.66
N ILE A 73 3.43 10.09 -8.64
CA ILE A 73 3.36 11.36 -9.38
C ILE A 73 4.43 12.34 -8.90
N ALA A 74 4.54 12.53 -7.58
CA ALA A 74 5.55 13.41 -7.00
C ALA A 74 6.97 12.95 -7.34
N ARG A 75 7.21 11.63 -7.29
CA ARG A 75 8.48 11.03 -7.70
C ARG A 75 8.78 11.27 -9.18
N ALA A 76 7.81 11.04 -10.06
CA ALA A 76 7.99 11.29 -11.51
C ALA A 76 8.37 12.74 -11.78
N ARG A 77 7.78 13.69 -11.07
CA ARG A 77 8.14 15.12 -11.14
C ARG A 77 9.58 15.38 -10.68
N ILE A 78 9.99 14.80 -9.55
CA ILE A 78 11.36 14.95 -9.03
C ILE A 78 12.37 14.34 -9.99
N GLU A 79 12.08 13.17 -10.56
CA GLU A 79 12.93 12.52 -11.55
C GLU A 79 13.08 13.38 -12.83
N ALA A 80 12.00 14.04 -13.28
CA ALA A 80 12.06 14.94 -14.43
C ALA A 80 13.00 16.13 -14.18
N ILE A 81 12.91 16.74 -13.01
CA ILE A 81 13.74 17.87 -12.60
C ILE A 81 15.19 17.42 -12.41
N SER A 82 15.43 16.33 -11.69
CA SER A 82 16.78 15.86 -11.36
C SER A 82 17.58 15.39 -12.57
N ARG A 83 16.88 14.76 -13.53
CA ARG A 83 17.50 14.29 -14.79
C ARG A 83 17.54 15.37 -15.87
N ASN A 84 16.96 16.55 -15.60
CA ASN A 84 16.77 17.61 -16.60
C ASN A 84 16.15 17.07 -17.90
N ASN A 85 15.14 16.22 -17.79
CA ASN A 85 14.56 15.45 -18.89
C ASN A 85 13.06 15.25 -18.67
N CYS A 86 12.31 14.92 -19.73
CA CYS A 86 10.92 14.56 -19.57
C CYS A 86 10.78 13.18 -18.91
N VAL A 87 9.78 13.04 -18.05
CA VAL A 87 9.37 11.77 -17.42
C VAL A 87 7.89 11.55 -17.68
N THR A 88 7.58 10.38 -18.22
CA THR A 88 6.21 9.97 -18.52
C THR A 88 5.74 8.99 -17.47
N ILE A 89 4.53 9.18 -16.96
CA ILE A 89 3.77 8.20 -16.22
C ILE A 89 2.55 7.80 -17.05
N CYS A 90 2.31 6.52 -17.20
CA CYS A 90 1.20 6.02 -17.99
C CYS A 90 0.58 4.75 -17.41
N MET A 91 -0.71 4.58 -17.66
CA MET A 91 -1.40 3.33 -17.40
C MET A 91 -0.77 2.19 -18.20
N SER A 92 -0.66 1.01 -17.59
CA SER A 92 -0.13 -0.19 -18.23
C SER A 92 -0.97 -1.40 -17.84
N SER A 93 -1.36 -2.20 -18.80
CA SER A 93 -2.11 -3.45 -18.60
C SER A 93 -1.20 -4.68 -18.58
N ASN A 94 0.09 -4.51 -18.80
CA ASN A 94 1.07 -5.60 -18.90
C ASN A 94 2.24 -5.44 -17.91
N THR A 95 1.97 -4.83 -16.76
CA THR A 95 2.97 -4.61 -15.69
C THR A 95 3.61 -5.90 -15.20
N ALA A 96 2.88 -7.03 -15.26
CA ALA A 96 3.38 -8.35 -14.92
C ALA A 96 4.61 -8.78 -15.74
N ASN A 97 4.81 -8.23 -16.95
CA ASN A 97 5.99 -8.50 -17.76
C ASN A 97 7.29 -8.12 -17.03
N ALA A 98 7.26 -7.07 -16.19
CA ALA A 98 8.43 -6.68 -15.42
C ALA A 98 8.89 -7.76 -14.42
N LEU A 99 7.99 -8.62 -13.95
CA LEU A 99 8.30 -9.71 -13.04
C LEU A 99 9.00 -10.90 -13.75
N THR A 100 8.81 -11.01 -15.05
CA THR A 100 9.37 -12.09 -15.88
C THR A 100 10.57 -11.65 -16.73
N GLY A 101 11.13 -10.46 -16.45
CA GLY A 101 12.24 -9.89 -17.20
C GLY A 101 11.82 -9.22 -18.52
N GLY A 102 10.53 -9.15 -18.82
CA GLY A 102 10.01 -8.40 -19.96
C GLY A 102 9.81 -6.91 -19.67
N THR A 103 9.48 -6.15 -20.68
CA THR A 103 9.26 -4.71 -20.57
C THR A 103 7.77 -4.38 -20.62
N PRO A 104 7.20 -3.75 -19.57
CA PRO A 104 5.86 -3.23 -19.63
C PRO A 104 5.78 -1.98 -20.53
N THR A 105 4.64 -1.75 -21.14
CA THR A 105 4.40 -0.63 -22.06
C THR A 105 3.16 0.15 -21.64
N CYS A 106 3.03 1.39 -22.12
CA CYS A 106 1.82 2.17 -21.90
C CYS A 106 0.61 1.52 -22.59
N ALA A 107 -0.49 1.47 -21.89
CA ALA A 107 -1.75 0.98 -22.46
C ALA A 107 -2.33 1.99 -23.47
N THR A 108 -2.87 1.47 -24.54
CA THR A 108 -3.56 2.24 -25.59
C THR A 108 -5.07 2.25 -25.43
N THR A 109 -5.59 1.32 -24.63
CA THR A 109 -7.02 1.13 -24.33
C THR A 109 -7.24 1.05 -22.82
N GLY A 110 -8.51 1.11 -22.39
CA GLY A 110 -8.87 1.06 -20.99
C GLY A 110 -8.89 2.44 -20.34
N SER A 111 -9.44 2.51 -19.13
CA SER A 111 -9.57 3.74 -18.33
C SER A 111 -9.18 3.55 -16.87
N ASN A 112 -9.14 2.31 -16.40
CA ASN A 112 -8.86 2.00 -15.00
C ASN A 112 -7.34 1.86 -14.75
N TRP A 113 -6.77 2.83 -14.06
CA TRP A 113 -5.35 2.85 -13.69
C TRP A 113 -4.99 1.80 -12.62
N GLN A 114 -5.99 1.16 -11.98
CA GLN A 114 -5.73 0.01 -11.10
C GLN A 114 -5.20 -1.22 -11.86
N ALA A 115 -5.30 -1.26 -13.20
CA ALA A 115 -4.59 -2.25 -14.03
C ALA A 115 -3.06 -2.16 -13.87
N GLY A 116 -2.56 -1.05 -13.32
CA GLY A 116 -1.15 -0.76 -13.10
C GLY A 116 -0.69 0.46 -13.88
N TRP A 117 0.49 0.97 -13.52
CA TRP A 117 1.14 2.06 -14.24
C TRP A 117 2.65 1.91 -14.24
N ILE A 118 3.27 2.58 -15.16
CA ILE A 118 4.72 2.66 -15.28
C ILE A 118 5.16 4.11 -15.34
N THR A 119 6.35 4.36 -14.83
CA THR A 119 7.05 5.65 -14.93
C THR A 119 8.37 5.42 -15.64
N PHE A 120 8.69 6.23 -16.63
CA PHE A 120 9.95 6.13 -17.38
C PHE A 120 10.47 7.48 -17.84
N SER A 121 11.77 7.59 -18.00
CA SER A 121 12.40 8.76 -18.61
C SER A 121 12.08 8.79 -20.10
N ASN A 122 11.78 9.97 -20.62
CA ASN A 122 11.38 10.19 -22.02
C ASN A 122 12.20 11.34 -22.64
N PRO A 123 13.44 11.08 -23.04
CA PRO A 123 14.34 12.12 -23.56
C PRO A 123 13.81 12.86 -24.78
N SER A 124 12.99 12.21 -25.58
CA SER A 124 12.38 12.82 -26.74
C SER A 124 11.23 13.80 -26.41
N CYS A 125 10.78 13.82 -25.14
CA CYS A 125 9.58 14.55 -24.68
C CYS A 125 8.36 14.31 -25.58
N SER A 126 8.27 13.14 -26.19
CA SER A 126 7.19 12.79 -27.09
C SER A 126 5.99 12.21 -26.34
N GLY A 127 4.83 12.84 -26.49
CA GLY A 127 3.57 12.32 -25.95
C GLY A 127 3.12 10.99 -26.56
N ALA A 128 3.74 10.58 -27.68
CA ALA A 128 3.46 9.28 -28.35
C ALA A 128 4.36 8.14 -27.86
N GLN A 129 5.37 8.43 -27.00
CA GLN A 129 6.28 7.41 -26.49
C GLN A 129 5.55 6.44 -25.55
N ASN A 130 5.46 5.16 -25.97
CA ASN A 130 4.74 4.11 -25.23
C ASN A 130 5.68 3.05 -24.66
N ASN A 131 6.90 2.96 -25.17
CA ASN A 131 7.84 1.92 -24.79
C ASN A 131 9.02 2.55 -24.01
N PRO A 132 9.26 2.12 -22.76
CA PRO A 132 10.32 2.67 -21.93
C PRO A 132 11.73 2.19 -22.30
N THR A 133 11.91 1.44 -23.39
CA THR A 133 13.24 0.97 -23.83
C THR A 133 13.66 1.52 -25.19
N THR A 134 12.84 2.37 -25.80
CA THR A 134 13.14 2.97 -27.11
C THR A 134 13.47 4.47 -26.97
N ASN A 135 14.15 5.02 -27.96
CA ASN A 135 14.50 6.46 -28.02
C ASN A 135 15.27 6.97 -26.81
N GLY A 136 16.15 6.16 -26.22
CA GLY A 136 16.91 6.53 -25.03
C GLY A 136 16.10 6.57 -23.73
N SER A 137 14.84 6.11 -23.77
CA SER A 137 13.99 5.99 -22.60
C SER A 137 14.49 4.90 -21.66
N SER A 138 14.25 5.05 -20.37
CA SER A 138 14.56 4.06 -19.35
C SER A 138 13.44 3.97 -18.32
N LEU A 139 13.09 2.72 -17.95
CA LEU A 139 12.09 2.45 -16.93
C LEU A 139 12.58 2.93 -15.57
N ILE A 140 11.73 3.65 -14.82
CA ILE A 140 12.04 4.18 -13.49
C ILE A 140 11.28 3.37 -12.43
N SER A 141 9.99 3.17 -12.62
CA SER A 141 9.16 2.41 -11.68
C SER A 141 8.02 1.71 -12.38
N VAL A 142 7.58 0.61 -11.77
CA VAL A 142 6.43 -0.20 -12.19
C VAL A 142 5.55 -0.45 -10.98
N ARG A 143 4.29 -0.09 -11.08
CA ARG A 143 3.27 -0.48 -10.12
C ARG A 143 2.43 -1.58 -10.72
N GLN A 144 2.35 -2.70 -10.04
CA GLN A 144 1.56 -3.85 -10.44
C GLN A 144 0.06 -3.57 -10.34
N ALA A 145 -0.75 -4.38 -11.03
CA ALA A 145 -2.20 -4.32 -10.92
C ALA A 145 -2.64 -4.40 -9.46
N GLY A 146 -3.62 -3.58 -9.11
CA GLY A 146 -4.22 -3.54 -7.78
C GLY A 146 -5.47 -4.41 -7.68
N SER A 147 -6.24 -4.16 -6.62
CA SER A 147 -7.52 -4.84 -6.40
C SER A 147 -8.59 -4.34 -7.38
N ASP A 148 -9.35 -5.26 -7.96
CA ASP A 148 -10.51 -4.96 -8.82
C ASP A 148 -11.68 -4.33 -8.04
N ALA A 149 -11.62 -4.32 -6.71
CA ALA A 149 -12.60 -3.66 -5.86
C ALA A 149 -12.56 -2.12 -5.97
N PHE A 150 -11.48 -1.57 -6.55
CA PHE A 150 -11.32 -0.14 -6.74
C PHE A 150 -11.10 0.19 -8.22
N GLU A 151 -11.65 1.31 -8.62
CA GLU A 151 -11.39 1.91 -9.92
C GLU A 151 -10.70 3.28 -9.73
N LEU A 152 -9.55 3.45 -10.36
CA LEU A 152 -8.85 4.72 -10.44
C LEU A 152 -8.94 5.21 -11.90
N ALA A 153 -9.83 6.14 -12.15
CA ALA A 153 -10.10 6.68 -13.47
C ALA A 153 -9.65 8.13 -13.60
N ALA A 154 -9.10 8.47 -14.76
CA ALA A 154 -8.83 9.86 -15.10
C ALA A 154 -10.11 10.57 -15.57
N ASN A 155 -10.19 11.87 -15.37
CA ASN A 155 -11.23 12.71 -15.94
C ASN A 155 -10.59 13.83 -16.81
N PRO A 156 -10.79 13.81 -18.13
CA PRO A 156 -11.59 12.84 -18.91
C PRO A 156 -10.97 11.43 -18.94
N SER A 157 -11.81 10.40 -19.05
CA SER A 157 -11.42 8.98 -19.01
C SER A 157 -10.46 8.53 -20.11
N ALA A 158 -10.28 9.37 -21.13
CA ALA A 158 -9.33 9.12 -22.22
C ALA A 158 -7.86 9.35 -21.82
N VAL A 159 -7.59 10.01 -20.68
CA VAL A 159 -6.23 10.28 -20.22
C VAL A 159 -5.61 8.99 -19.68
N ARG A 160 -4.67 8.43 -20.43
CA ARG A 160 -3.92 7.19 -20.08
C ARG A 160 -2.46 7.47 -19.76
N ARG A 161 -2.03 8.71 -19.91
CA ARG A 161 -0.67 9.17 -19.61
C ARG A 161 -0.65 10.65 -19.34
N PHE A 162 0.34 11.08 -18.62
CA PHE A 162 0.77 12.46 -18.53
C PHE A 162 2.30 12.51 -18.38
N MET A 163 2.88 13.64 -18.68
CA MET A 163 4.32 13.80 -18.71
C MET A 163 4.71 15.03 -17.90
N PHE A 164 5.80 14.93 -17.18
CA PHE A 164 6.47 16.05 -16.56
C PHE A 164 7.65 16.48 -17.42
N GLU A 165 7.74 17.77 -17.67
CA GLU A 165 8.90 18.38 -18.30
C GLU A 165 10.04 18.58 -17.30
N SER A 166 11.26 18.88 -17.77
CA SER A 166 12.45 19.10 -16.95
C SER A 166 12.28 20.23 -15.90
N ARG A 167 11.32 21.11 -16.07
CA ARG A 167 10.95 22.15 -15.10
C ARG A 167 9.94 21.67 -14.05
N GLY A 168 9.48 20.43 -14.14
CA GLY A 168 8.47 19.87 -13.25
C GLY A 168 7.04 20.33 -13.54
N LEU A 169 6.80 20.93 -14.71
CA LEU A 169 5.47 21.28 -15.21
C LEU A 169 4.85 20.07 -15.92
N THR A 170 3.53 19.96 -15.88
CA THR A 170 2.82 18.91 -16.63
C THR A 170 2.63 19.34 -18.08
N ASN A 171 3.00 18.48 -19.02
CA ASN A 171 2.65 18.66 -20.41
C ASN A 171 1.21 18.14 -20.63
N GLY A 172 0.30 19.05 -21.00
CA GLY A 172 -1.12 18.74 -21.15
C GLY A 172 -2.03 19.44 -20.13
N GLY A 173 -1.44 20.23 -19.20
CA GLY A 173 -2.20 21.01 -18.24
C GLY A 173 -2.61 20.24 -17.00
N GLN A 174 -3.77 20.58 -16.44
CA GLN A 174 -4.34 19.99 -15.24
C GLN A 174 -4.94 18.63 -15.55
N SER A 175 -4.74 17.67 -14.64
CA SER A 175 -5.35 16.33 -14.71
C SER A 175 -6.10 16.02 -13.42
N ASN A 176 -7.24 15.38 -13.56
CA ASN A 176 -8.06 14.96 -12.44
C ASN A 176 -8.23 13.43 -12.48
N PHE A 177 -8.06 12.79 -11.32
CA PHE A 177 -8.29 11.36 -11.16
C PHE A 177 -9.30 11.15 -10.05
N THR A 178 -10.13 10.14 -10.22
CA THR A 178 -11.11 9.73 -9.23
C THR A 178 -10.88 8.30 -8.82
N LEU A 179 -10.80 8.05 -7.52
CA LEU A 179 -10.80 6.72 -6.94
C LEU A 179 -12.19 6.41 -6.43
N SER A 180 -12.79 5.34 -6.91
CA SER A 180 -14.09 4.84 -6.47
C SER A 180 -13.98 3.38 -6.00
N TYR A 181 -14.82 3.00 -5.04
CA TYR A 181 -15.00 1.63 -4.62
C TYR A 181 -16.14 1.03 -5.45
N VAL A 182 -15.82 0.04 -6.29
CA VAL A 182 -16.73 -0.49 -7.33
C VAL A 182 -18.08 -0.99 -6.80
N PRO A 183 -18.18 -1.64 -5.61
CA PRO A 183 -19.46 -2.07 -5.05
C PRO A 183 -20.38 -0.93 -4.59
N GLU A 184 -19.90 0.33 -4.57
CA GLU A 184 -20.60 1.47 -4.04
C GLU A 184 -20.80 2.59 -5.08
N SER A 185 -21.74 3.50 -4.81
CA SER A 185 -21.97 4.65 -5.67
C SER A 185 -20.87 5.72 -5.53
N VAL A 186 -20.83 6.66 -6.47
CA VAL A 186 -19.92 7.83 -6.49
C VAL A 186 -20.06 8.73 -5.24
N SER A 187 -21.18 8.64 -4.53
CA SER A 187 -21.42 9.36 -3.25
C SER A 187 -20.86 8.64 -2.02
N SER A 188 -20.14 7.56 -2.20
CA SER A 188 -19.55 6.80 -1.10
C SER A 188 -18.48 7.59 -0.35
N PRO A 189 -18.37 7.43 0.98
CA PRO A 189 -17.29 8.02 1.78
C PRO A 189 -15.89 7.53 1.38
N HIS A 190 -15.81 6.50 0.52
CA HIS A 190 -14.55 5.95 0.01
C HIS A 190 -14.09 6.59 -1.31
N TYR A 191 -14.91 7.46 -1.89
CA TYR A 191 -14.55 8.22 -3.09
C TYR A 191 -13.48 9.26 -2.78
N ARG A 192 -12.47 9.35 -3.65
CA ARG A 192 -11.38 10.32 -3.54
C ARG A 192 -11.13 10.97 -4.89
N SER A 193 -10.88 12.27 -4.88
CA SER A 193 -10.39 13.01 -6.05
C SER A 193 -8.93 13.37 -5.87
N ILE A 194 -8.13 13.10 -6.89
CA ILE A 194 -6.70 13.42 -6.95
C ILE A 194 -6.51 14.44 -8.06
N CYS A 195 -6.22 15.67 -7.69
CA CYS A 195 -6.04 16.78 -8.60
C CYS A 195 -4.53 17.02 -8.84
N ILE A 196 -4.14 17.06 -10.09
CA ILE A 196 -2.78 17.39 -10.51
C ILE A 196 -2.84 18.73 -11.24
N SER A 197 -2.24 19.76 -10.68
CA SER A 197 -2.18 21.09 -11.33
C SER A 197 -1.14 21.11 -12.45
N SER A 198 -1.21 22.11 -13.32
CA SER A 198 -0.21 22.36 -14.37
C SER A 198 1.22 22.53 -13.82
N ALA A 199 1.35 23.02 -12.58
CA ALA A 199 2.62 23.09 -11.86
C ALA A 199 3.09 21.75 -11.29
N GLY A 200 2.39 20.64 -11.57
CA GLY A 200 2.73 19.30 -11.07
C GLY A 200 2.49 19.10 -9.57
N ARG A 201 1.65 19.93 -8.95
CA ARG A 201 1.26 19.79 -7.55
C ARG A 201 0.09 18.84 -7.45
N VAL A 202 0.19 17.85 -6.58
CA VAL A 202 -0.89 16.90 -6.28
C VAL A 202 -1.67 17.39 -5.07
N THR A 203 -2.99 17.36 -5.17
CA THR A 203 -3.92 17.65 -4.07
C THR A 203 -4.96 16.53 -4.02
N ILE A 204 -5.15 15.96 -2.85
CA ILE A 204 -6.14 14.91 -2.61
C ILE A 204 -7.33 15.57 -1.92
N LYS A 205 -8.54 15.30 -2.43
CA LYS A 205 -9.80 15.71 -1.82
C LYS A 205 -10.58 14.45 -1.44
N GLU A 206 -11.04 14.42 -0.21
CA GLU A 206 -12.08 13.47 0.19
C GLU A 206 -13.40 13.91 -0.41
N TYR A 207 -14.30 12.95 -0.65
CA TYR A 207 -15.61 13.29 -1.21
C TYR A 207 -16.35 14.29 -0.30
N ALA A 208 -16.72 15.43 -0.88
CA ALA A 208 -17.49 16.47 -0.24
C ALA A 208 -18.57 17.05 -1.19
N GLY A 209 -19.12 16.22 -2.08
CA GLY A 209 -20.21 16.63 -2.97
C GLY A 209 -19.79 17.41 -4.21
N ASP A 210 -18.65 18.05 -4.22
CA ASP A 210 -18.12 18.79 -5.37
C ASP A 210 -16.70 18.29 -5.69
N SER A 211 -16.63 17.39 -6.65
CA SER A 211 -15.40 16.69 -7.02
C SER A 211 -14.56 17.44 -8.07
N ALA A 212 -14.88 18.70 -8.34
CA ALA A 212 -14.12 19.48 -9.28
C ALA A 212 -12.76 19.87 -8.69
N CYS A 213 -11.68 19.58 -9.43
CA CYS A 213 -10.38 20.17 -9.19
C CYS A 213 -10.44 21.68 -9.53
N PRO A 214 -9.85 22.56 -8.69
CA PRO A 214 -9.81 24.00 -8.94
C PRO A 214 -8.98 24.34 -10.18
#